data_4d2a0adb3bafe789fe8167264c74a00a
#
_entry.id   4d2a0adb3bafe789fe8167264c74a00a
#
_cell.length_a   1.000
_cell.length_b   1.000
_cell.length_c   1.000
_cell.angle_alpha   90.00
_cell.angle_beta   90.00
_cell.angle_gamma   90.00
#
_symmetry.space_group_name_H-M   'P 1'
#
loop_
_entity.id
_entity.type
_entity.pdbx_description
1 polymer ?
#
loop_
_entity_poly.entity_id
_entity_poly.type
_entity_poly.pdbx_seq_one_letter_code
_entity_poly.pdbx_strand_id
1 'polypeptide(L)'
;MRRIALAGVIVSAVIIPTGAAVRLSQSGLGCTNWPRCTASSLVAAGVTGDPLIHRWIEFGNRMVTAVIFVVALAVFVAALRFRDEQGHRRADLVALASAQPAGIAAQIVIGGIVVLTKLAPFWVSLHYLATLPVLAAAVALHVRCTEGTGKPTWLVQPIVRLVVQVLVVVTAIMMVAGTLVSGTGPLAGARTVPRYHFLSLTAVTQLHADIGWVLGTTAVMAAGAAFLTGAPARARRLAWTVVGLIGAQGVIGYAQYFAHLPAGLVWVHVANTALISIVVLRLYFALRDRGTIAPLPPVVGVR
;
A
#
# COMPACT_ATOMS: atom_id res chain seq x y z
N MET A 1 0.64 16.54 14.58
CA MET A 1 -0.13 15.71 13.61
C MET A 1 0.75 15.10 12.49
N ARG A 2 1.59 15.88 11.77
CA ARG A 2 2.37 15.41 10.61
C ARG A 2 3.27 14.19 10.91
N ARG A 3 4.02 14.19 12.03
CA ARG A 3 4.94 13.07 12.37
C ARG A 3 4.19 11.76 12.61
N ILE A 4 3.05 11.81 13.32
CA ILE A 4 2.26 10.62 13.59
C ILE A 4 1.54 10.13 12.31
N ALA A 5 1.10 11.04 11.43
CA ALA A 5 0.56 10.68 10.12
C ALA A 5 1.62 10.00 9.23
N LEU A 6 2.90 10.41 9.33
CA LEU A 6 3.99 9.72 8.65
C LEU A 6 4.19 8.30 9.20
N ALA A 7 4.10 8.12 10.52
CA ALA A 7 4.13 6.77 11.11
C ALA A 7 2.99 5.89 10.54
N GLY A 8 1.79 6.43 10.37
CA GLY A 8 0.67 5.75 9.70
C GLY A 8 1.01 5.30 8.27
N VAL A 9 1.68 6.15 7.47
CA VAL A 9 2.14 5.76 6.12
C VAL A 9 3.17 4.64 6.18
N ILE A 10 4.16 4.75 7.07
CA ILE A 10 5.24 3.75 7.19
C ILE A 10 4.67 2.39 7.56
N VAL A 11 3.83 2.31 8.60
CA VAL A 11 3.28 1.03 9.04
C VAL A 11 2.34 0.42 8.01
N SER A 12 1.54 1.25 7.30
CA SER A 12 0.69 0.79 6.20
C SER A 12 1.49 0.30 4.98
N ALA A 13 2.70 0.80 4.79
CA ALA A 13 3.60 0.33 3.74
C ALA A 13 4.33 -0.97 4.15
N VAL A 14 4.78 -1.08 5.40
CA VAL A 14 5.57 -2.22 5.92
C VAL A 14 4.77 -3.52 5.92
N ILE A 15 3.44 -3.49 6.08
CA ILE A 15 2.61 -4.70 6.07
C ILE A 15 2.67 -5.44 4.72
N ILE A 16 2.93 -4.73 3.61
CA ILE A 16 3.00 -5.32 2.27
C ILE A 16 4.21 -6.29 2.16
N PRO A 17 5.47 -5.88 2.43
CA PRO A 17 6.59 -6.80 2.40
C PRO A 17 6.54 -7.88 3.50
N THR A 18 5.96 -7.62 4.69
CA THR A 18 5.83 -8.66 5.72
C THR A 18 4.81 -9.73 5.32
N GLY A 19 3.66 -9.34 4.77
CA GLY A 19 2.69 -10.28 4.20
C GLY A 19 3.25 -11.06 3.01
N ALA A 20 4.06 -10.40 2.14
CA ALA A 20 4.77 -11.09 1.07
C ALA A 20 5.77 -12.13 1.60
N ALA A 21 6.47 -11.84 2.70
CA ALA A 21 7.39 -12.79 3.34
C ALA A 21 6.65 -14.06 3.82
N VAL A 22 5.50 -13.92 4.47
CA VAL A 22 4.65 -15.07 4.86
C VAL A 22 4.29 -15.93 3.65
N ARG A 23 3.89 -15.27 2.55
CA ARG A 23 3.50 -15.97 1.33
C ARG A 23 4.69 -16.68 0.67
N LEU A 24 5.82 -16.01 0.52
CA LEU A 24 7.00 -16.52 -0.20
C LEU A 24 7.76 -17.58 0.59
N SER A 25 7.70 -17.53 1.93
CA SER A 25 8.22 -18.58 2.80
C SER A 25 7.28 -19.79 2.90
N GLN A 26 6.14 -19.79 2.19
CA GLN A 26 5.11 -20.82 2.26
C GLN A 26 4.53 -21.00 3.67
N SER A 27 4.49 -19.94 4.46
CA SER A 27 4.04 -19.94 5.85
C SER A 27 2.57 -19.52 6.02
N GLY A 28 1.82 -19.35 4.94
CA GLY A 28 0.46 -18.81 4.97
C GLY A 28 -0.59 -19.71 5.64
N LEU A 29 -0.24 -20.98 5.92
CA LEU A 29 -1.02 -21.94 6.72
C LEU A 29 -0.22 -22.48 7.92
N GLY A 30 0.78 -21.75 8.40
CA GLY A 30 1.49 -22.09 9.63
C GLY A 30 0.55 -22.08 10.85
N CYS A 31 -0.37 -21.12 10.90
CA CYS A 31 -1.54 -21.12 11.79
C CYS A 31 -2.76 -21.63 11.01
N THR A 32 -3.26 -22.81 11.33
CA THR A 32 -4.36 -23.45 10.59
C THR A 32 -5.75 -22.96 11.00
N ASN A 33 -5.83 -22.08 12.00
CA ASN A 33 -7.10 -21.59 12.55
C ASN A 33 -7.12 -20.06 12.73
N TRP A 34 -8.30 -19.49 12.94
CA TRP A 34 -8.50 -18.09 13.23
C TRP A 34 -9.71 -17.90 14.15
N PRO A 35 -9.67 -17.02 15.16
CA PRO A 35 -8.55 -16.13 15.52
C PRO A 35 -7.36 -16.81 16.22
N ARG A 36 -7.53 -18.06 16.64
CA ARG A 36 -6.46 -18.88 17.23
C ARG A 36 -5.44 -19.26 16.16
N CYS A 37 -4.20 -19.58 16.58
CA CYS A 37 -3.20 -20.16 15.67
C CYS A 37 -3.45 -21.65 15.45
N THR A 38 -3.86 -22.37 16.50
CA THR A 38 -4.25 -23.80 16.46
C THR A 38 -5.63 -23.98 17.07
N ALA A 39 -6.17 -25.21 17.03
CA ALA A 39 -7.46 -25.51 17.66
C ALA A 39 -7.46 -25.20 19.18
N SER A 40 -6.32 -25.35 19.85
CA SER A 40 -6.18 -25.22 21.30
C SER A 40 -5.41 -23.99 21.78
N SER A 41 -4.69 -23.26 20.90
CA SER A 41 -3.80 -22.17 21.30
C SER A 41 -3.98 -20.91 20.48
N LEU A 42 -3.94 -19.74 21.13
CA LEU A 42 -3.87 -18.44 20.49
C LEU A 42 -2.50 -18.14 19.88
N VAL A 43 -1.44 -18.72 20.46
CA VAL A 43 -0.05 -18.48 20.07
C VAL A 43 0.53 -19.65 19.28
N ALA A 44 1.65 -19.40 18.61
CA ALA A 44 2.36 -20.40 17.80
C ALA A 44 3.07 -21.51 18.59
N ALA A 45 2.55 -21.87 19.78
CA ALA A 45 3.19 -22.82 20.69
C ALA A 45 2.80 -24.29 20.39
N GLY A 46 3.75 -25.18 20.62
CA GLY A 46 3.54 -26.57 21.06
C GLY A 46 2.81 -27.52 20.11
N VAL A 47 3.22 -27.70 18.83
CA VAL A 47 2.75 -28.85 18.04
C VAL A 47 3.89 -29.46 17.24
N THR A 48 4.00 -30.76 17.34
CA THR A 48 4.85 -31.61 16.51
C THR A 48 4.28 -31.72 15.09
N GLY A 49 5.13 -31.66 14.07
CA GLY A 49 4.77 -32.02 12.70
C GLY A 49 4.95 -30.94 11.62
N ASP A 50 4.61 -29.65 11.85
CA ASP A 50 4.96 -28.57 10.94
C ASP A 50 6.27 -27.90 11.34
N PRO A 51 7.06 -27.41 10.40
CA PRO A 51 8.23 -26.62 10.74
C PRO A 51 7.81 -25.44 11.62
N LEU A 52 8.26 -25.44 12.88
CA LEU A 52 7.94 -24.41 13.89
C LEU A 52 8.16 -23.00 13.36
N ILE A 53 9.12 -22.84 12.43
CA ILE A 53 9.44 -21.56 11.80
C ILE A 53 8.26 -20.99 10.99
N HIS A 54 7.51 -21.83 10.25
CA HIS A 54 6.37 -21.35 9.45
C HIS A 54 5.23 -20.79 10.33
N ARG A 55 5.02 -21.40 11.50
CA ARG A 55 4.06 -20.88 12.48
C ARG A 55 4.49 -19.53 13.03
N TRP A 56 5.77 -19.41 13.40
CA TRP A 56 6.28 -18.16 13.94
C TRP A 56 6.30 -17.04 12.89
N ILE A 57 6.55 -17.34 11.61
CA ILE A 57 6.47 -16.36 10.54
C ILE A 57 5.04 -15.84 10.38
N GLU A 58 4.04 -16.74 10.31
CA GLU A 58 2.65 -16.30 10.18
C GLU A 58 2.15 -15.61 11.45
N PHE A 59 2.40 -16.18 12.62
CA PHE A 59 2.02 -15.56 13.89
C PHE A 59 2.68 -14.20 14.09
N GLY A 60 3.96 -14.08 13.74
CA GLY A 60 4.70 -12.81 13.76
C GLY A 60 4.04 -11.74 12.89
N ASN A 61 3.59 -12.10 11.68
CA ASN A 61 2.85 -11.17 10.83
C ASN A 61 1.51 -10.74 11.44
N ARG A 62 0.81 -11.62 12.17
CA ARG A 62 -0.38 -11.24 12.94
C ARG A 62 -0.04 -10.26 14.06
N MET A 63 1.09 -10.42 14.73
CA MET A 63 1.57 -9.46 15.75
C MET A 63 1.96 -8.11 15.14
N VAL A 64 2.60 -8.11 13.97
CA VAL A 64 2.84 -6.87 13.21
C VAL A 64 1.52 -6.16 12.91
N THR A 65 0.48 -6.89 12.50
CA THR A 65 -0.86 -6.31 12.26
C THR A 65 -1.45 -5.68 13.54
N ALA A 66 -1.27 -6.31 14.71
CA ALA A 66 -1.71 -5.74 15.98
C ALA A 66 -0.98 -4.41 16.30
N VAL A 67 0.33 -4.36 16.10
CA VAL A 67 1.12 -3.13 16.28
C VAL A 67 0.65 -2.03 15.31
N ILE A 68 0.41 -2.38 14.05
CA ILE A 68 -0.10 -1.44 13.03
C ILE A 68 -1.47 -0.90 13.45
N PHE A 69 -2.34 -1.74 14.00
CA PHE A 69 -3.66 -1.32 14.49
C PHE A 69 -3.55 -0.32 15.65
N VAL A 70 -2.65 -0.55 16.60
CA VAL A 70 -2.38 0.38 17.71
C VAL A 70 -1.87 1.73 17.18
N VAL A 71 -0.94 1.72 16.21
CA VAL A 71 -0.46 2.95 15.57
C VAL A 71 -1.60 3.68 14.85
N ALA A 72 -2.45 2.96 14.14
CA ALA A 72 -3.60 3.54 13.44
C ALA A 72 -4.60 4.18 14.41
N LEU A 73 -4.85 3.56 15.56
CA LEU A 73 -5.66 4.15 16.65
C LEU A 73 -5.01 5.41 17.19
N ALA A 74 -3.70 5.40 17.41
CA ALA A 74 -2.96 6.58 17.87
C ALA A 74 -3.04 7.73 16.85
N VAL A 75 -2.93 7.43 15.55
CA VAL A 75 -3.12 8.41 14.46
C VAL A 75 -4.55 8.99 14.50
N PHE A 76 -5.55 8.15 14.67
CA PHE A 76 -6.95 8.57 14.75
C PHE A 76 -7.21 9.45 15.98
N VAL A 77 -6.74 9.03 17.17
CA VAL A 77 -6.86 9.84 18.40
C VAL A 77 -6.13 11.18 18.26
N ALA A 78 -4.94 11.20 17.63
CA ALA A 78 -4.24 12.44 17.37
C ALA A 78 -5.03 13.36 16.42
N ALA A 79 -5.72 12.82 15.41
CA ALA A 79 -6.57 13.60 14.52
C ALA A 79 -7.80 14.17 15.24
N LEU A 80 -8.41 13.39 16.15
CA LEU A 80 -9.53 13.86 16.98
C LEU A 80 -9.14 15.02 17.92
N ARG A 81 -7.90 15.00 18.42
CA ARG A 81 -7.36 16.03 19.33
C ARG A 81 -6.79 17.23 18.59
N PHE A 82 -6.47 17.07 17.31
CA PHE A 82 -5.87 18.15 16.51
C PHE A 82 -6.90 19.28 16.31
N ARG A 83 -6.41 20.51 16.48
CA ARG A 83 -7.15 21.74 16.20
C ARG A 83 -6.33 22.58 15.21
N ASP A 84 -7.02 23.29 14.32
CA ASP A 84 -6.40 24.34 13.54
C ASP A 84 -6.12 25.58 14.43
N GLU A 85 -5.54 26.60 13.83
CA GLU A 85 -5.17 27.84 14.53
C GLU A 85 -6.38 28.61 15.09
N GLN A 86 -7.56 28.37 14.52
CA GLN A 86 -8.83 28.95 14.95
C GLN A 86 -9.52 28.10 16.05
N GLY A 87 -8.88 27.02 16.50
CA GLY A 87 -9.45 26.11 17.50
C GLY A 87 -10.44 25.09 16.93
N HIS A 88 -10.72 25.08 15.63
CA HIS A 88 -11.68 24.19 15.01
C HIS A 88 -11.09 22.79 14.75
N ARG A 89 -11.95 21.78 14.77
CA ARG A 89 -11.58 20.42 14.34
C ARG A 89 -11.46 20.34 12.82
N ARG A 90 -10.41 19.69 12.35
CA ARG A 90 -10.21 19.36 10.95
C ARG A 90 -10.94 18.06 10.61
N ALA A 91 -12.23 18.14 10.24
CA ALA A 91 -13.07 16.99 9.91
C ALA A 91 -12.48 16.13 8.79
N ASP A 92 -11.81 16.74 7.81
CA ASP A 92 -11.12 16.05 6.73
C ASP A 92 -9.97 15.16 7.23
N LEU A 93 -9.20 15.63 8.21
CA LEU A 93 -8.14 14.83 8.83
C LEU A 93 -8.71 13.68 9.68
N VAL A 94 -9.81 13.94 10.40
CA VAL A 94 -10.50 12.91 11.19
C VAL A 94 -11.03 11.80 10.27
N ALA A 95 -11.70 12.15 9.18
CA ALA A 95 -12.22 11.18 8.20
C ALA A 95 -11.11 10.32 7.57
N LEU A 96 -9.99 10.93 7.14
CA LEU A 96 -8.85 10.20 6.61
C LEU A 96 -8.16 9.32 7.67
N ALA A 97 -8.08 9.81 8.91
CA ALA A 97 -7.48 9.06 10.00
C ALA A 97 -8.35 7.87 10.44
N SER A 98 -9.68 7.99 10.44
CA SER A 98 -10.60 6.90 10.79
C SER A 98 -10.56 5.74 9.78
N ALA A 99 -10.25 6.03 8.52
CA ALA A 99 -10.11 5.01 7.47
C ALA A 99 -9.00 3.99 7.78
N GLN A 100 -7.97 4.37 8.55
CA GLN A 100 -6.86 3.47 8.88
C GLN A 100 -7.29 2.37 9.87
N PRO A 101 -7.76 2.66 11.11
CA PRO A 101 -8.19 1.60 12.03
C PRO A 101 -9.38 0.81 11.48
N ALA A 102 -10.33 1.45 10.78
CA ALA A 102 -11.45 0.75 10.16
C ALA A 102 -10.99 -0.20 9.06
N GLY A 103 -10.08 0.24 8.19
CA GLY A 103 -9.52 -0.60 7.14
C GLY A 103 -8.68 -1.75 7.69
N ILE A 104 -7.89 -1.53 8.76
CA ILE A 104 -7.12 -2.62 9.40
C ILE A 104 -8.05 -3.62 10.09
N ALA A 105 -9.14 -3.16 10.73
CA ALA A 105 -10.14 -4.07 11.29
C ALA A 105 -10.77 -4.95 10.19
N ALA A 106 -11.12 -4.37 9.04
CA ALA A 106 -11.58 -5.13 7.88
C ALA A 106 -10.52 -6.12 7.37
N GLN A 107 -9.25 -5.71 7.34
CA GLN A 107 -8.12 -6.57 6.97
C GLN A 107 -7.93 -7.76 7.92
N ILE A 108 -8.16 -7.59 9.22
CA ILE A 108 -8.11 -8.69 10.21
C ILE A 108 -9.21 -9.72 9.88
N VAL A 109 -10.41 -9.28 9.55
CA VAL A 109 -11.52 -10.17 9.16
C VAL A 109 -11.22 -10.88 7.84
N ILE A 110 -10.82 -10.14 6.80
CA ILE A 110 -10.47 -10.72 5.50
C ILE A 110 -9.31 -11.71 5.65
N GLY A 111 -8.27 -11.37 6.44
CA GLY A 111 -7.16 -12.26 6.73
C GLY A 111 -7.57 -13.54 7.45
N GLY A 112 -8.55 -13.46 8.36
CA GLY A 112 -9.19 -14.63 8.96
C GLY A 112 -9.87 -15.52 7.92
N ILE A 113 -10.64 -14.92 6.99
CA ILE A 113 -11.27 -15.66 5.90
C ILE A 113 -10.22 -16.31 4.99
N VAL A 114 -9.11 -15.63 4.71
CA VAL A 114 -7.97 -16.20 3.94
C VAL A 114 -7.48 -17.51 4.56
N VAL A 115 -7.28 -17.54 5.88
CA VAL A 115 -6.85 -18.77 6.59
C VAL A 115 -7.93 -19.84 6.55
N LEU A 116 -9.18 -19.49 6.90
CA LEU A 116 -10.30 -20.43 6.95
C LEU A 116 -10.65 -21.03 5.58
N THR A 117 -10.40 -20.29 4.50
CA THR A 117 -10.58 -20.77 3.12
C THR A 117 -9.30 -21.41 2.53
N LYS A 118 -8.30 -21.72 3.38
CA LYS A 118 -7.04 -22.35 2.99
C LYS A 118 -6.35 -21.63 1.84
N LEU A 119 -6.23 -20.30 1.97
CA LEU A 119 -5.61 -19.39 0.99
C LEU A 119 -6.29 -19.39 -0.38
N ALA A 120 -7.62 -19.49 -0.43
CA ALA A 120 -8.35 -19.37 -1.69
C ALA A 120 -7.94 -18.06 -2.41
N PRO A 121 -7.55 -18.10 -3.70
CA PRO A 121 -6.82 -17.02 -4.35
C PRO A 121 -7.61 -15.71 -4.45
N PHE A 122 -8.94 -15.80 -4.53
CA PHE A 122 -9.81 -14.61 -4.47
C PHE A 122 -9.65 -13.83 -3.16
N TRP A 123 -9.69 -14.53 -2.01
CA TRP A 123 -9.57 -13.90 -0.71
C TRP A 123 -8.17 -13.35 -0.45
N VAL A 124 -7.12 -14.05 -0.93
CA VAL A 124 -5.74 -13.55 -0.89
C VAL A 124 -5.58 -12.28 -1.71
N SER A 125 -6.14 -12.26 -2.93
CA SER A 125 -6.14 -11.08 -3.80
C SER A 125 -6.89 -9.91 -3.16
N LEU A 126 -8.08 -10.16 -2.61
CA LEU A 126 -8.89 -9.14 -1.95
C LEU A 126 -8.16 -8.58 -0.71
N HIS A 127 -7.52 -9.44 0.09
CA HIS A 127 -6.74 -9.04 1.25
C HIS A 127 -5.60 -8.09 0.88
N TYR A 128 -4.85 -8.40 -0.19
CA TYR A 128 -3.81 -7.50 -0.69
C TYR A 128 -4.40 -6.19 -1.23
N LEU A 129 -5.40 -6.26 -2.10
CA LEU A 129 -5.99 -5.09 -2.75
C LEU A 129 -6.67 -4.14 -1.75
N ALA A 130 -7.29 -4.67 -0.69
CA ALA A 130 -7.89 -3.87 0.36
C ALA A 130 -6.86 -3.12 1.22
N THR A 131 -5.57 -3.45 1.14
CA THR A 131 -4.49 -2.66 1.77
C THR A 131 -4.27 -1.32 1.06
N LEU A 132 -4.51 -1.25 -0.26
CA LEU A 132 -4.24 -0.06 -1.06
C LEU A 132 -5.07 1.17 -0.66
N PRO A 133 -6.40 1.09 -0.42
CA PRO A 133 -7.17 2.23 0.06
C PRO A 133 -6.75 2.68 1.48
N VAL A 134 -6.30 1.77 2.36
CA VAL A 134 -5.77 2.13 3.68
C VAL A 134 -4.47 2.93 3.53
N LEU A 135 -3.56 2.48 2.67
CA LEU A 135 -2.32 3.19 2.34
C LEU A 135 -2.62 4.54 1.68
N ALA A 136 -3.59 4.60 0.77
CA ALA A 136 -4.00 5.85 0.11
C ALA A 136 -4.55 6.87 1.12
N ALA A 137 -5.38 6.44 2.06
CA ALA A 137 -5.90 7.29 3.14
C ALA A 137 -4.76 7.79 4.05
N ALA A 138 -3.77 6.94 4.37
CA ALA A 138 -2.60 7.34 5.16
C ALA A 138 -1.75 8.38 4.43
N VAL A 139 -1.47 8.18 3.13
CA VAL A 139 -0.73 9.16 2.30
C VAL A 139 -1.51 10.47 2.18
N ALA A 140 -2.82 10.40 1.93
CA ALA A 140 -3.68 11.56 1.86
C ALA A 140 -3.67 12.34 3.19
N LEU A 141 -3.82 11.64 4.32
CA LEU A 141 -3.75 12.25 5.65
C LEU A 141 -2.41 12.97 5.86
N HIS A 142 -1.30 12.30 5.55
CA HIS A 142 0.03 12.88 5.74
C HIS A 142 0.23 14.16 4.90
N VAL A 143 -0.27 14.18 3.66
CA VAL A 143 -0.24 15.38 2.81
C VAL A 143 -1.16 16.45 3.37
N ARG A 144 -2.40 16.09 3.70
CA ARG A 144 -3.40 17.04 4.22
C ARG A 144 -3.01 17.70 5.55
N CYS A 145 -2.16 17.05 6.36
CA CYS A 145 -1.61 17.66 7.57
C CYS A 145 -0.76 18.92 7.32
N THR A 146 -0.33 19.18 6.09
CA THR A 146 0.48 20.35 5.71
C THR A 146 -0.25 21.30 4.79
N GLU A 147 -1.48 20.98 4.41
CA GLU A 147 -2.34 21.81 3.55
C GLU A 147 -3.38 22.58 4.37
N GLY A 148 -3.73 23.78 3.92
CA GLY A 148 -4.86 24.54 4.43
C GLY A 148 -6.22 23.90 4.17
N THR A 149 -7.29 24.58 4.57
CA THR A 149 -8.69 24.15 4.38
C THR A 149 -9.31 24.66 3.08
N GLY A 150 -8.59 25.47 2.31
CA GLY A 150 -9.04 26.06 1.05
C GLY A 150 -9.48 25.01 0.01
N LYS A 151 -10.27 25.44 -0.97
CA LYS A 151 -10.58 24.64 -2.15
C LYS A 151 -9.29 24.37 -2.92
N PRO A 152 -9.12 23.17 -3.51
CA PRO A 152 -7.91 22.86 -4.28
C PRO A 152 -7.86 23.70 -5.55
N THR A 153 -6.76 24.39 -5.76
CA THR A 153 -6.41 25.07 -7.02
C THR A 153 -5.35 24.23 -7.73
N TRP A 154 -5.51 24.05 -9.04
CA TRP A 154 -4.55 23.25 -9.82
C TRP A 154 -3.36 24.11 -10.21
N LEU A 155 -2.16 23.60 -9.94
CA LEU A 155 -0.87 24.24 -10.24
C LEU A 155 -0.33 23.86 -11.63
N VAL A 156 -1.05 23.01 -12.35
CA VAL A 156 -0.60 22.41 -13.61
C VAL A 156 -1.68 22.50 -14.68
N GLN A 157 -1.25 22.40 -15.94
CA GLN A 157 -2.17 22.34 -17.07
C GLN A 157 -3.06 21.08 -17.02
N PRO A 158 -4.29 21.15 -17.61
CA PRO A 158 -5.23 20.03 -17.60
C PRO A 158 -4.65 18.71 -18.12
N ILE A 159 -3.78 18.76 -19.12
CA ILE A 159 -3.14 17.58 -19.69
C ILE A 159 -2.24 16.84 -18.66
N VAL A 160 -1.46 17.57 -17.88
CA VAL A 160 -0.63 16.98 -16.82
C VAL A 160 -1.50 16.30 -15.78
N ARG A 161 -2.58 16.97 -15.38
CA ARG A 161 -3.56 16.42 -14.45
C ARG A 161 -4.17 15.13 -15.00
N LEU A 162 -4.62 15.12 -16.25
CA LEU A 162 -5.23 13.97 -16.90
C LEU A 162 -4.27 12.79 -16.93
N VAL A 163 -3.03 12.98 -17.41
CA VAL A 163 -2.05 11.90 -17.52
C VAL A 163 -1.70 11.33 -16.14
N VAL A 164 -1.58 12.17 -15.10
CA VAL A 164 -1.34 11.66 -13.74
C VAL A 164 -2.57 10.94 -13.16
N GLN A 165 -3.80 11.34 -13.50
CA GLN A 165 -5.00 10.59 -13.13
C GLN A 165 -5.03 9.22 -13.81
N VAL A 166 -4.71 9.15 -15.10
CA VAL A 166 -4.55 7.88 -15.83
C VAL A 166 -3.47 7.03 -15.17
N LEU A 167 -2.32 7.60 -14.81
CA LEU A 167 -1.24 6.90 -14.11
C LEU A 167 -1.73 6.26 -12.79
N VAL A 168 -2.55 6.98 -11.99
CA VAL A 168 -3.14 6.43 -10.75
C VAL A 168 -4.04 5.23 -11.07
N VAL A 169 -4.90 5.34 -12.08
CA VAL A 169 -5.82 4.25 -12.48
C VAL A 169 -5.04 3.04 -13.01
N VAL A 170 -4.07 3.26 -13.91
CA VAL A 170 -3.25 2.17 -14.46
C VAL A 170 -2.42 1.50 -13.36
N THR A 171 -1.93 2.26 -12.37
CA THR A 171 -1.28 1.68 -11.19
C THR A 171 -2.22 0.74 -10.43
N ALA A 172 -3.48 1.13 -10.22
CA ALA A 172 -4.46 0.27 -9.54
C ALA A 172 -4.77 -1.00 -10.36
N ILE A 173 -4.95 -0.87 -11.68
CA ILE A 173 -5.14 -2.01 -12.60
C ILE A 173 -3.94 -2.96 -12.55
N MET A 174 -2.71 -2.41 -12.53
CA MET A 174 -1.48 -3.18 -12.41
C MET A 174 -1.42 -4.02 -11.13
N MET A 175 -1.91 -3.47 -10.00
CA MET A 175 -1.99 -4.22 -8.74
C MET A 175 -2.97 -5.40 -8.85
N VAL A 176 -4.13 -5.20 -9.50
CA VAL A 176 -5.08 -6.29 -9.77
C VAL A 176 -4.43 -7.37 -10.63
N ALA A 177 -3.80 -7.00 -11.75
CA ALA A 177 -3.09 -7.95 -12.62
C ALA A 177 -2.00 -8.73 -11.87
N GLY A 178 -1.25 -8.08 -10.97
CA GLY A 178 -0.26 -8.73 -10.10
C GLY A 178 -0.86 -9.77 -9.17
N THR A 179 -2.08 -9.53 -8.64
CA THR A 179 -2.76 -10.55 -7.81
C THR A 179 -3.23 -11.75 -8.61
N LEU A 180 -3.61 -11.57 -9.88
CA LEU A 180 -3.97 -12.67 -10.77
C LEU A 180 -2.76 -13.56 -11.06
N VAL A 181 -1.61 -12.99 -11.40
CA VAL A 181 -0.36 -13.75 -11.55
C VAL A 181 -0.03 -14.52 -10.26
N SER A 182 -0.15 -13.85 -9.12
CA SER A 182 0.12 -14.45 -7.81
C SER A 182 -0.82 -15.60 -7.46
N GLY A 183 -2.11 -15.47 -7.78
CA GLY A 183 -3.13 -16.49 -7.51
C GLY A 183 -3.11 -17.66 -8.49
N THR A 184 -2.46 -17.51 -9.66
CA THR A 184 -2.29 -18.56 -10.67
C THR A 184 -0.91 -19.26 -10.52
N GLY A 185 0.10 -18.52 -10.05
CA GLY A 185 1.50 -18.93 -10.03
C GLY A 185 1.89 -19.89 -8.89
N PRO A 186 3.16 -20.37 -8.87
CA PRO A 186 3.63 -21.38 -7.93
C PRO A 186 3.79 -20.87 -6.49
N LEU A 187 4.02 -19.57 -6.29
CA LEU A 187 4.29 -18.99 -4.97
C LEU A 187 3.00 -18.46 -4.31
N ALA A 188 2.03 -19.32 -4.07
CA ALA A 188 0.70 -18.96 -3.58
C ALA A 188 0.53 -19.03 -2.05
N GLY A 189 1.60 -19.24 -1.28
CA GLY A 189 1.60 -19.16 0.19
C GLY A 189 1.69 -20.48 0.94
N ALA A 190 1.42 -21.61 0.29
CA ALA A 190 1.69 -22.96 0.78
C ALA A 190 1.81 -23.92 -0.41
N ARG A 191 2.31 -25.16 -0.15
CA ARG A 191 2.58 -26.15 -1.22
C ARG A 191 1.30 -26.61 -1.93
N THR A 192 0.24 -26.85 -1.17
CA THR A 192 -1.03 -27.40 -1.66
C THR A 192 -2.17 -26.44 -1.35
N VAL A 193 -2.30 -25.39 -2.17
CA VAL A 193 -3.38 -24.40 -2.03
C VAL A 193 -4.17 -24.24 -3.31
N PRO A 194 -5.44 -23.84 -3.23
CA PRO A 194 -6.24 -23.50 -4.42
C PRO A 194 -5.55 -22.45 -5.27
N ARG A 195 -5.72 -22.52 -6.59
CA ARG A 195 -5.24 -21.55 -7.56
C ARG A 195 -6.37 -21.18 -8.51
N TYR A 196 -6.20 -20.12 -9.28
CA TYR A 196 -7.09 -19.84 -10.39
C TYR A 196 -6.84 -20.87 -11.50
N HIS A 197 -7.78 -21.78 -11.73
CA HIS A 197 -7.68 -22.82 -12.75
C HIS A 197 -8.24 -22.38 -14.12
N PHE A 198 -9.04 -21.31 -14.17
CA PHE A 198 -9.63 -20.76 -15.39
C PHE A 198 -8.69 -19.80 -16.13
N LEU A 199 -7.52 -19.50 -15.55
CA LEU A 199 -6.52 -18.61 -16.13
C LEU A 199 -5.25 -19.39 -16.46
N SER A 200 -4.73 -19.21 -17.67
CA SER A 200 -3.39 -19.67 -18.05
C SER A 200 -2.34 -18.78 -17.39
N LEU A 201 -1.35 -19.41 -16.71
CA LEU A 201 -0.25 -18.67 -16.08
C LEU A 201 0.51 -17.82 -17.11
N THR A 202 0.75 -18.36 -18.31
CA THR A 202 1.40 -17.63 -19.39
C THR A 202 0.59 -16.41 -19.80
N ALA A 203 -0.72 -16.55 -20.00
CA ALA A 203 -1.58 -15.44 -20.43
C ALA A 203 -1.67 -14.33 -19.38
N VAL A 204 -1.83 -14.67 -18.09
CA VAL A 204 -1.89 -13.64 -17.03
C VAL A 204 -0.54 -12.97 -16.79
N THR A 205 0.57 -13.70 -16.96
CA THR A 205 1.91 -13.12 -16.85
C THR A 205 2.19 -12.18 -18.01
N GLN A 206 1.79 -12.54 -19.24
CA GLN A 206 1.87 -11.67 -20.41
C GLN A 206 1.03 -10.41 -20.22
N LEU A 207 -0.24 -10.55 -19.82
CA LEU A 207 -1.13 -9.42 -19.56
C LEU A 207 -0.54 -8.48 -18.49
N HIS A 208 0.05 -9.04 -17.42
CA HIS A 208 0.71 -8.25 -16.38
C HIS A 208 1.91 -7.47 -16.94
N ALA A 209 2.72 -8.08 -17.80
CA ALA A 209 3.86 -7.41 -18.46
C ALA A 209 3.37 -6.30 -19.41
N ASP A 210 2.31 -6.56 -20.20
CA ASP A 210 1.75 -5.58 -21.13
C ASP A 210 1.19 -4.34 -20.40
N ILE A 211 0.45 -4.55 -19.30
CA ILE A 211 0.00 -3.46 -18.41
C ILE A 211 1.22 -2.73 -17.81
N GLY A 212 2.30 -3.44 -17.50
CA GLY A 212 3.57 -2.87 -17.04
C GLY A 212 4.17 -1.89 -18.04
N TRP A 213 4.15 -2.22 -19.35
CA TRP A 213 4.58 -1.32 -20.42
C TRP A 213 3.67 -0.08 -20.53
N VAL A 214 2.35 -0.26 -20.42
CA VAL A 214 1.39 0.86 -20.40
C VAL A 214 1.66 1.75 -19.20
N LEU A 215 1.92 1.18 -18.02
CA LEU A 215 2.24 1.93 -16.80
C LEU A 215 3.54 2.72 -16.97
N GLY A 216 4.59 2.10 -17.50
CA GLY A 216 5.88 2.75 -17.76
C GLY A 216 5.77 3.90 -18.76
N THR A 217 5.09 3.67 -19.88
CA THR A 217 4.83 4.71 -20.89
C THR A 217 4.04 5.87 -20.30
N THR A 218 2.98 5.59 -19.53
CA THR A 218 2.17 6.62 -18.85
C THR A 218 3.00 7.43 -17.86
N ALA A 219 3.91 6.79 -17.12
CA ALA A 219 4.82 7.48 -16.20
C ALA A 219 5.77 8.43 -16.93
N VAL A 220 6.36 7.98 -18.05
CA VAL A 220 7.23 8.83 -18.90
C VAL A 220 6.45 10.00 -19.49
N MET A 221 5.22 9.76 -19.97
CA MET A 221 4.34 10.83 -20.46
C MET A 221 4.01 11.84 -19.35
N ALA A 222 3.73 11.39 -18.11
CA ALA A 222 3.46 12.28 -16.98
C ALA A 222 4.69 13.14 -16.63
N ALA A 223 5.90 12.55 -16.64
CA ALA A 223 7.15 13.27 -16.37
C ALA A 223 7.47 14.26 -17.48
N GLY A 224 7.34 13.84 -18.76
CA GLY A 224 7.55 14.71 -19.93
C GLY A 224 6.56 15.88 -19.96
N ALA A 225 5.27 15.61 -19.79
CA ALA A 225 4.24 16.66 -19.72
C ALA A 225 4.49 17.64 -18.58
N ALA A 226 4.82 17.17 -17.38
CA ALA A 226 5.15 18.02 -16.26
C ALA A 226 6.42 18.86 -16.50
N PHE A 227 7.40 18.33 -17.21
CA PHE A 227 8.62 19.08 -17.55
C PHE A 227 8.33 20.14 -18.61
N LEU A 228 7.71 19.80 -19.74
CA LEU A 228 7.45 20.68 -20.87
C LEU A 228 6.47 21.84 -20.53
N THR A 229 5.57 21.61 -19.60
CA THR A 229 4.59 22.62 -19.20
C THR A 229 5.03 23.49 -18.01
N GLY A 230 6.26 23.30 -17.50
CA GLY A 230 6.77 24.07 -16.39
C GLY A 230 6.07 23.78 -15.06
N ALA A 231 5.59 22.54 -14.84
CA ALA A 231 4.96 22.15 -13.58
C ALA A 231 5.90 22.40 -12.38
N PRO A 232 5.35 22.59 -11.15
CA PRO A 232 6.15 22.85 -9.96
C PRO A 232 7.31 21.85 -9.78
N ALA A 233 8.47 22.31 -9.30
CA ALA A 233 9.68 21.48 -9.17
C ALA A 233 9.44 20.19 -8.35
N ARG A 234 8.57 20.28 -7.34
CA ARG A 234 8.16 19.10 -6.53
C ARG A 234 7.42 18.06 -7.38
N ALA A 235 6.48 18.48 -8.22
CA ALA A 235 5.74 17.58 -9.10
C ALA A 235 6.68 16.91 -10.13
N ARG A 236 7.57 17.70 -10.76
CA ARG A 236 8.56 17.18 -11.72
C ARG A 236 9.49 16.15 -11.08
N ARG A 237 10.02 16.43 -9.87
CA ARG A 237 10.87 15.46 -9.14
C ARG A 237 10.11 14.17 -8.82
N LEU A 238 8.88 14.26 -8.33
CA LEU A 238 8.06 13.08 -8.03
C LEU A 238 7.74 12.28 -9.30
N ALA A 239 7.45 12.93 -10.43
CA ALA A 239 7.20 12.26 -11.69
C ALA A 239 8.42 11.45 -12.17
N TRP A 240 9.62 12.02 -12.11
CA TRP A 240 10.86 11.27 -12.43
C TRP A 240 11.17 10.17 -11.42
N THR A 241 10.85 10.36 -10.13
CA THR A 241 10.96 9.29 -9.13
C THR A 241 10.03 8.11 -9.48
N VAL A 242 8.80 8.40 -9.94
CA VAL A 242 7.88 7.35 -10.41
C VAL A 242 8.46 6.59 -11.59
N VAL A 243 9.01 7.30 -12.60
CA VAL A 243 9.68 6.65 -13.75
C VAL A 243 10.81 5.72 -13.28
N GLY A 244 11.67 6.20 -12.38
CA GLY A 244 12.76 5.38 -11.83
C GLY A 244 12.27 4.14 -11.08
N LEU A 245 11.25 4.28 -10.24
CA LEU A 245 10.68 3.15 -9.49
C LEU A 245 9.99 2.12 -10.39
N ILE A 246 9.26 2.57 -11.42
CA ILE A 246 8.61 1.68 -12.38
C ILE A 246 9.65 1.02 -13.29
N GLY A 247 10.70 1.75 -13.70
CA GLY A 247 11.82 1.18 -14.43
C GLY A 247 12.52 0.07 -13.63
N ALA A 248 12.84 0.33 -12.37
CA ALA A 248 13.41 -0.68 -11.47
C ALA A 248 12.46 -1.87 -11.28
N GLN A 249 11.15 -1.62 -11.15
CA GLN A 249 10.12 -2.65 -11.04
C GLN A 249 10.10 -3.57 -12.26
N GLY A 250 10.20 -2.99 -13.48
CA GLY A 250 10.29 -3.74 -14.73
C GLY A 250 11.54 -4.61 -14.78
N VAL A 251 12.70 -4.04 -14.46
CA VAL A 251 13.97 -4.80 -14.42
C VAL A 251 13.89 -5.96 -13.44
N ILE A 252 13.39 -5.74 -12.22
CA ILE A 252 13.21 -6.79 -11.22
C ILE A 252 12.19 -7.83 -11.72
N GLY A 253 11.10 -7.39 -12.37
CA GLY A 253 10.06 -8.26 -12.92
C GLY A 253 10.60 -9.21 -13.99
N TYR A 254 11.38 -8.72 -14.94
CA TYR A 254 12.04 -9.56 -15.95
C TYR A 254 13.14 -10.44 -15.34
N ALA A 255 13.96 -9.89 -14.44
CA ALA A 255 14.99 -10.68 -13.76
C ALA A 255 14.40 -11.86 -12.99
N GLN A 256 13.33 -11.67 -12.20
CA GLN A 256 12.69 -12.77 -11.50
C GLN A 256 12.05 -13.79 -12.44
N TYR A 257 11.49 -13.36 -13.57
CA TYR A 257 10.89 -14.25 -14.56
C TYR A 257 11.96 -15.18 -15.17
N PHE A 258 13.05 -14.62 -15.68
CA PHE A 258 14.13 -15.40 -16.29
C PHE A 258 14.93 -16.23 -15.29
N ALA A 259 15.01 -15.82 -14.04
CA ALA A 259 15.65 -16.55 -12.96
C ALA A 259 14.74 -17.60 -12.30
N HIS A 260 13.57 -17.95 -12.87
CA HIS A 260 12.61 -18.92 -12.37
C HIS A 260 12.05 -18.59 -10.97
N LEU A 261 11.74 -17.32 -10.73
CA LEU A 261 11.05 -16.79 -9.56
C LEU A 261 11.78 -16.99 -8.21
N PRO A 262 13.05 -16.55 -8.06
CA PRO A 262 13.70 -16.57 -6.75
C PRO A 262 12.90 -15.76 -5.74
N ALA A 263 12.59 -16.35 -4.58
CA ALA A 263 11.71 -15.73 -3.58
C ALA A 263 12.16 -14.33 -3.15
N GLY A 264 13.47 -14.08 -3.07
CA GLY A 264 14.03 -12.77 -2.73
C GLY A 264 13.72 -11.69 -3.76
N LEU A 265 13.84 -11.99 -5.07
CA LEU A 265 13.48 -11.04 -6.14
C LEU A 265 11.97 -10.78 -6.16
N VAL A 266 11.15 -11.83 -5.99
CA VAL A 266 9.70 -11.66 -5.90
C VAL A 266 9.33 -10.83 -4.68
N TRP A 267 10.01 -11.00 -3.55
CA TRP A 267 9.80 -10.20 -2.35
C TRP A 267 10.10 -8.72 -2.60
N VAL A 268 11.24 -8.40 -3.21
CA VAL A 268 11.61 -7.00 -3.57
C VAL A 268 10.60 -6.41 -4.55
N HIS A 269 10.16 -7.20 -5.55
CA HIS A 269 9.15 -6.79 -6.52
C HIS A 269 7.83 -6.40 -5.81
N VAL A 270 7.36 -7.23 -4.89
CA VAL A 270 6.13 -6.92 -4.12
C VAL A 270 6.36 -5.73 -3.17
N ALA A 271 7.50 -5.65 -2.49
CA ALA A 271 7.80 -4.53 -1.59
C ALA A 271 7.82 -3.19 -2.32
N ASN A 272 8.38 -3.14 -3.54
CA ASN A 272 8.44 -1.91 -4.33
C ASN A 272 7.05 -1.40 -4.75
N THR A 273 6.01 -2.24 -4.79
CA THR A 273 4.64 -1.79 -5.08
C THR A 273 4.12 -0.77 -4.07
N ALA A 274 4.53 -0.89 -2.80
CA ALA A 274 4.20 0.08 -1.75
C ALA A 274 4.82 1.45 -2.05
N LEU A 275 6.09 1.48 -2.45
CA LEU A 275 6.80 2.72 -2.80
C LEU A 275 6.20 3.38 -4.03
N ILE A 276 5.93 2.61 -5.10
CA ILE A 276 5.26 3.11 -6.31
C ILE A 276 3.92 3.73 -5.93
N SER A 277 3.08 3.04 -5.16
CA SER A 277 1.77 3.53 -4.74
C SER A 277 1.87 4.84 -3.96
N ILE A 278 2.80 4.93 -3.01
CA ILE A 278 3.04 6.15 -2.21
C ILE A 278 3.47 7.31 -3.12
N VAL A 279 4.43 7.09 -4.03
CA VAL A 279 4.99 8.19 -4.83
C VAL A 279 4.01 8.64 -5.91
N VAL A 280 3.26 7.72 -6.53
CA VAL A 280 2.18 8.05 -7.48
C VAL A 280 1.10 8.91 -6.81
N LEU A 281 0.65 8.53 -5.62
CA LEU A 281 -0.32 9.32 -4.86
C LEU A 281 0.25 10.68 -4.46
N ARG A 282 1.50 10.74 -4.01
CA ARG A 282 2.16 12.02 -3.67
C ARG A 282 2.34 12.92 -4.89
N LEU A 283 2.60 12.34 -6.07
CA LEU A 283 2.62 13.09 -7.33
C LEU A 283 1.25 13.71 -7.60
N TYR A 284 0.17 12.93 -7.52
CA TYR A 284 -1.18 13.44 -7.71
C TYR A 284 -1.50 14.62 -6.77
N PHE A 285 -1.14 14.50 -5.50
CA PHE A 285 -1.34 15.59 -4.53
C PHE A 285 -0.44 16.80 -4.79
N ALA A 286 0.74 16.63 -5.39
CA ALA A 286 1.66 17.72 -5.70
C ALA A 286 1.21 18.59 -6.89
N LEU A 287 0.17 18.19 -7.63
CA LEU A 287 -0.37 18.94 -8.75
C LEU A 287 -1.32 20.08 -8.33
N ARG A 288 -1.62 20.18 -7.04
CA ARG A 288 -2.59 21.14 -6.51
C ARG A 288 -2.04 21.87 -5.28
N ASP A 289 -2.66 23.02 -4.99
CA ASP A 289 -2.48 23.78 -3.76
C ASP A 289 -3.82 23.97 -3.04
N ARG A 290 -3.79 24.04 -1.72
CA ARG A 290 -4.93 24.34 -0.85
C ARG A 290 -4.62 25.47 0.15
N GLY A 291 -3.57 26.22 -0.11
CA GLY A 291 -3.00 27.17 0.82
C GLY A 291 -2.16 26.49 1.91
N THR A 292 -1.36 27.28 2.55
CA THR A 292 -0.57 26.86 3.72
C THR A 292 -1.43 26.95 4.99
N ILE A 293 -1.08 26.14 5.99
CA ILE A 293 -1.51 26.42 7.37
C ILE A 293 -0.82 27.74 7.74
N ALA A 294 -1.59 28.77 8.11
CA ALA A 294 -1.04 30.06 8.52
C ALA A 294 -0.14 29.83 9.76
N PRO A 295 0.99 30.53 9.92
CA PRO A 295 1.78 30.46 11.15
C PRO A 295 0.94 30.99 12.32
N LEU A 296 1.09 30.38 13.49
CA LEU A 296 0.49 30.90 14.74
C LEU A 296 0.90 32.37 14.90
N PRO A 297 -0.04 33.28 15.20
CA PRO A 297 0.34 34.64 15.54
C PRO A 297 1.32 34.57 16.74
N PRO A 298 2.32 35.44 16.78
CA PRO A 298 3.23 35.51 17.90
C PRO A 298 2.40 35.66 19.18
N VAL A 299 2.69 34.82 20.18
CA VAL A 299 2.08 34.96 21.51
C VAL A 299 2.42 36.37 22.01
N VAL A 300 1.45 37.27 21.91
CA VAL A 300 1.56 38.60 22.51
C VAL A 300 1.58 38.36 24.02
N GLY A 301 2.78 38.42 24.60
CA GLY A 301 2.95 38.27 26.02
C GLY A 301 2.07 39.30 26.73
N VAL A 302 1.10 38.81 27.49
CA VAL A 302 0.40 39.62 28.48
C VAL A 302 1.44 40.03 29.51
N ARG A 303 1.81 41.31 29.50
CA ARG A 303 2.60 41.93 30.56
C ARG A 303 1.73 42.13 31.78
#